data_3a7ea97aba3c619695629e967b469a89
#
_entry.id   3a7ea97aba3c619695629e967b469a89
#
_cell.length_a   1.000
_cell.length_b   1.000
_cell.length_c   1.000
_cell.angle_alpha   90.00
_cell.angle_beta   90.00
_cell.angle_gamma   90.00
#
_symmetry.space_group_name_H-M   'P 1'
#
loop_
_entity.id
_entity.type
_entity.pdbx_description
1 polymer ?
#
loop_
_entity_poly.entity_id
_entity_poly.type
_entity_poly.pdbx_seq_one_letter_code
_entity_poly.pdbx_strand_id
1 'polypeptide(L)'
;KRIEEISGEKISNHIIYKKSFCVKDFMDDYNSYKGNAYGLANTLLQTSIFKPKMKSKKIKGLYFTGQLTVPGPGVPPSLISGKIVSSEVIKDYPNQ
;
A
#
# COMPACT_ATOMS: atom_id res chain seq x y z
N LYS A 1 8.08 -12.68 -25.48
CA LYS A 1 7.10 -12.79 -26.59
C LYS A 1 6.61 -11.42 -27.08
N ARG A 2 5.86 -10.63 -26.30
CA ARG A 2 5.34 -9.33 -26.77
C ARG A 2 6.41 -8.34 -27.24
N ILE A 3 7.55 -8.29 -26.53
CA ILE A 3 8.66 -7.40 -26.91
C ILE A 3 9.29 -7.90 -28.23
N GLU A 4 9.44 -9.20 -28.40
CA GLU A 4 9.97 -9.83 -29.63
C GLU A 4 9.03 -9.62 -30.83
N GLU A 5 7.72 -9.65 -30.59
CA GLU A 5 6.71 -9.35 -31.62
C GLU A 5 6.77 -7.90 -32.08
N ILE A 6 7.10 -6.97 -31.18
CA ILE A 6 7.19 -5.53 -31.48
C ILE A 6 8.55 -5.17 -32.08
N SER A 7 9.64 -5.72 -31.54
CA SER A 7 11.02 -5.42 -32.00
C SER A 7 11.44 -6.19 -33.24
N GLY A 8 10.78 -7.31 -33.55
CA GLY A 8 11.19 -8.24 -34.61
C GLY A 8 12.43 -9.07 -34.32
N GLU A 9 13.00 -8.94 -33.12
CA GLU A 9 14.24 -9.61 -32.72
C GLU A 9 14.02 -10.64 -31.61
N LYS A 10 14.75 -11.73 -31.64
CA LYS A 10 14.75 -12.76 -30.57
C LYS A 10 15.55 -12.30 -29.37
N ILE A 11 14.89 -11.66 -28.42
CA ILE A 11 15.48 -11.13 -27.20
C ILE A 11 15.64 -12.22 -26.12
N SER A 12 14.84 -13.27 -26.18
CA SER A 12 14.83 -14.35 -25.18
C SER A 12 16.20 -14.96 -24.92
N ASN A 13 17.04 -15.07 -25.96
CA ASN A 13 18.38 -15.65 -25.85
C ASN A 13 19.40 -14.73 -25.16
N HIS A 14 19.08 -13.45 -25.01
CA HIS A 14 19.92 -12.44 -24.39
C HIS A 14 19.53 -12.13 -22.92
N ILE A 15 18.49 -12.81 -22.40
CA ILE A 15 18.03 -12.62 -21.03
C ILE A 15 18.95 -13.37 -20.07
N ILE A 16 19.84 -12.64 -19.39
CA ILE A 16 20.76 -13.18 -18.39
C ILE A 16 20.07 -13.36 -17.03
N TYR A 17 19.11 -12.51 -16.71
CA TYR A 17 18.41 -12.54 -15.44
C TYR A 17 16.92 -12.17 -15.60
N LYS A 18 16.07 -12.94 -14.93
CA LYS A 18 14.62 -12.68 -14.88
C LYS A 18 14.12 -12.95 -13.47
N LYS A 19 13.56 -11.96 -12.82
CA LYS A 19 12.82 -12.09 -11.56
C LYS A 19 11.41 -11.50 -11.72
N SER A 20 10.43 -12.20 -11.24
CA SER A 20 9.07 -11.68 -11.08
C SER A 20 8.78 -11.55 -9.58
N PHE A 21 8.03 -10.53 -9.23
CA PHE A 21 7.51 -10.34 -7.88
C PHE A 21 5.99 -10.29 -7.99
N CYS A 22 5.31 -11.24 -7.36
CA CYS A 22 3.88 -11.46 -7.56
C CYS A 22 3.14 -11.58 -6.21
N VAL A 23 1.87 -11.92 -6.26
CA VAL A 23 0.96 -12.03 -5.11
C VAL A 23 1.55 -12.87 -3.98
N LYS A 24 2.20 -14.01 -4.32
CA LYS A 24 2.80 -14.90 -3.32
C LYS A 24 3.98 -14.24 -2.61
N ASP A 25 4.83 -13.54 -3.34
CA ASP A 25 5.98 -12.84 -2.75
C ASP A 25 5.52 -11.74 -1.78
N PHE A 26 4.42 -11.04 -2.07
CA PHE A 26 3.82 -10.08 -1.13
C PHE A 26 3.30 -10.75 0.15
N MET A 27 2.79 -11.98 0.05
CA MET A 27 2.37 -12.72 1.23
C MET A 27 3.57 -13.18 2.06
N ASP A 28 4.59 -13.72 1.40
CA ASP A 28 5.75 -14.34 2.06
C ASP A 28 6.69 -13.27 2.67
N ASP A 29 6.98 -12.20 1.94
CA ASP A 29 7.94 -11.17 2.35
C ASP A 29 7.32 -10.09 3.28
N TYR A 30 6.03 -9.77 3.12
CA TYR A 30 5.39 -8.66 3.83
C TYR A 30 4.20 -9.09 4.70
N ASN A 31 3.91 -10.38 4.83
CA ASN A 31 2.70 -10.89 5.51
C ASN A 31 1.42 -10.23 5.01
N SER A 32 1.38 -9.89 3.72
CA SER A 32 0.31 -9.12 3.13
C SER A 32 -0.95 -9.96 2.98
N TYR A 33 -2.06 -9.51 3.54
CA TYR A 33 -3.34 -10.21 3.44
C TYR A 33 -3.72 -10.46 1.97
N LYS A 34 -3.81 -11.73 1.57
CA LYS A 34 -4.08 -12.18 0.19
C LYS A 34 -3.14 -11.56 -0.86
N GLY A 35 -1.91 -11.24 -0.48
CA GLY A 35 -0.91 -10.65 -1.38
C GLY A 35 -1.21 -9.23 -1.82
N ASN A 36 -1.92 -8.47 -1.00
CA ASN A 36 -2.27 -7.08 -1.27
C ASN A 36 -1.01 -6.20 -1.33
N ALA A 37 -0.77 -5.56 -2.47
CA ALA A 37 0.37 -4.68 -2.69
C ALA A 37 0.04 -3.18 -2.50
N TYR A 38 -1.19 -2.76 -2.84
CA TYR A 38 -1.57 -1.35 -2.97
C TYR A 38 -2.70 -0.90 -2.04
N GLY A 39 -3.15 -1.76 -1.13
CA GLY A 39 -4.25 -1.41 -0.23
C GLY A 39 -5.63 -1.74 -0.81
N LEU A 40 -6.63 -0.95 -0.43
CA LEU A 40 -8.01 -1.14 -0.90
C LEU A 40 -8.16 -0.78 -2.38
N ALA A 41 -9.10 -1.44 -3.04
CA ALA A 41 -9.44 -1.12 -4.43
C ALA A 41 -9.92 0.33 -4.56
N ASN A 42 -9.58 0.98 -5.67
CA ASN A 42 -10.02 2.36 -5.95
C ASN A 42 -11.47 2.39 -6.49
N THR A 43 -12.37 1.72 -5.77
CA THR A 43 -13.81 1.82 -6.02
C THR A 43 -14.38 2.98 -5.21
N LEU A 44 -15.55 3.48 -5.63
CA LEU A 44 -16.21 4.62 -4.97
C LEU A 44 -16.38 4.43 -3.46
N LEU A 45 -16.72 3.20 -3.03
CA LEU A 45 -16.95 2.85 -1.62
C LEU A 45 -15.66 2.56 -0.83
N GLN A 46 -14.52 2.45 -1.49
CA GLN A 46 -13.23 2.12 -0.86
C GLN A 46 -12.20 3.25 -0.99
N THR A 47 -12.61 4.39 -1.48
CA THR A 47 -11.74 5.56 -1.67
C THR A 47 -12.14 6.73 -0.78
N SER A 48 -11.23 7.67 -0.63
CA SER A 48 -11.45 8.95 0.03
C SER A 48 -12.08 8.82 1.42
N ILE A 49 -13.27 9.41 1.62
CA ILE A 49 -13.99 9.49 2.89
C ILE A 49 -14.46 8.13 3.43
N PHE A 50 -14.59 7.13 2.58
CA PHE A 50 -15.03 5.78 2.97
C PHE A 50 -13.88 4.86 3.41
N LYS A 51 -12.63 5.32 3.35
CA LYS A 51 -11.49 4.57 3.87
C LYS A 51 -11.58 4.35 5.39
N PRO A 52 -10.94 3.29 5.90
CA PRO A 52 -10.85 3.07 7.33
C PRO A 52 -10.33 4.31 8.06
N LYS A 53 -10.95 4.63 9.17
CA LYS A 53 -10.52 5.76 10.02
C LYS A 53 -9.15 5.45 10.61
N MET A 54 -8.33 6.48 10.76
CA MET A 54 -6.99 6.36 11.35
C MET A 54 -7.02 6.02 12.85
N LYS A 55 -8.11 6.31 13.54
CA LYS A 55 -8.32 6.01 14.96
C LYS A 55 -9.30 4.86 15.12
N SER A 56 -8.93 3.84 15.89
CA SER A 56 -9.83 2.73 16.21
C SER A 56 -11.01 3.20 17.05
N LYS A 57 -12.22 2.77 16.67
CA LYS A 57 -13.42 2.99 17.47
C LYS A 57 -13.59 1.97 18.60
N LYS A 58 -12.93 0.82 18.49
CA LYS A 58 -13.10 -0.31 19.41
C LYS A 58 -12.03 -0.33 20.50
N ILE A 59 -10.81 0.10 20.17
CA ILE A 59 -9.66 0.02 21.06
C ILE A 59 -9.12 1.44 21.27
N LYS A 60 -9.15 1.90 22.52
CA LYS A 60 -8.61 3.20 22.90
C LYS A 60 -7.09 3.21 22.73
N GLY A 61 -6.54 4.28 22.15
CA GLY A 61 -5.11 4.42 21.92
C GLY A 61 -4.55 3.65 20.73
N LEU A 62 -5.39 2.95 19.94
CA LEU A 62 -4.96 2.26 18.72
C LEU A 62 -5.22 3.16 17.49
N TYR A 63 -4.16 3.40 16.74
CA TYR A 63 -4.18 4.21 15.51
C TYR A 63 -3.65 3.39 14.34
N PHE A 64 -4.10 3.75 13.14
CA PHE A 64 -3.71 3.11 11.88
C PHE A 64 -3.10 4.14 10.94
N THR A 65 -2.03 3.76 10.24
CA THR A 65 -1.36 4.57 9.23
C THR A 65 -0.99 3.72 8.02
N GLY A 66 -0.58 4.36 6.94
CA GLY A 66 -0.12 3.69 5.73
C GLY A 66 -1.15 3.61 4.63
N GLN A 67 -0.88 2.76 3.66
CA GLN A 67 -1.61 2.70 2.37
C GLN A 67 -3.11 2.33 2.47
N LEU A 68 -3.54 1.70 3.56
CA LEU A 68 -4.94 1.32 3.77
C LEU A 68 -5.79 2.47 4.32
N THR A 69 -5.15 3.55 4.77
CA THR A 69 -5.80 4.73 5.34
C THR A 69 -5.82 5.91 4.36
N VAL A 70 -6.29 7.05 4.80
CA VAL A 70 -6.26 8.32 4.03
C VAL A 70 -4.82 8.88 4.07
N PRO A 71 -4.26 9.40 2.97
CA PRO A 71 -4.88 9.62 1.66
C PRO A 71 -4.89 8.39 0.73
N GLY A 72 -4.10 7.37 0.95
CA GLY A 72 -4.16 6.16 0.13
C GLY A 72 -2.82 5.48 -0.14
N PRO A 73 -2.73 4.66 -1.21
CA PRO A 73 -1.54 3.89 -1.53
C PRO A 73 -0.44 4.76 -2.14
N GLY A 74 0.79 4.30 -1.94
CA GLY A 74 2.02 4.95 -2.44
C GLY A 74 2.89 5.52 -1.32
N VAL A 75 4.17 5.77 -1.62
CA VAL A 75 5.14 6.27 -0.62
C VAL A 75 4.76 7.66 -0.09
N PRO A 76 4.51 8.69 -0.93
CA PRO A 76 4.12 10.00 -0.43
C PRO A 76 2.81 9.98 0.38
N PRO A 77 1.72 9.33 -0.07
CA PRO A 77 0.49 9.19 0.71
C PRO A 77 0.71 8.49 2.05
N SER A 78 1.55 7.46 2.11
CA SER A 78 1.85 6.76 3.37
C SER A 78 2.57 7.66 4.38
N LEU A 79 3.53 8.48 3.92
CA LEU A 79 4.19 9.49 4.77
C LEU A 79 3.20 10.55 5.27
N ILE A 80 2.31 11.04 4.40
CA ILE A 80 1.26 11.99 4.78
C ILE A 80 0.34 11.37 5.83
N SER A 81 -0.03 10.10 5.70
CA SER A 81 -0.87 9.41 6.68
C SER A 81 -0.21 9.36 8.05
N GLY A 82 1.12 9.13 8.12
CA GLY A 82 1.91 9.18 9.35
C GLY A 82 1.85 10.55 10.02
N LYS A 83 2.00 11.63 9.25
CA LYS A 83 1.87 13.00 9.75
C LYS A 83 0.46 13.30 10.30
N ILE A 84 -0.58 12.85 9.62
CA ILE A 84 -1.96 13.04 10.10
C ILE A 84 -2.18 12.28 11.40
N VAL A 85 -1.75 11.01 11.46
CA VAL A 85 -1.88 10.19 12.69
C VAL A 85 -1.12 10.81 13.86
N SER A 86 0.11 11.29 13.65
CA SER A 86 0.88 11.95 14.72
C SER A 86 0.15 13.17 15.27
N SER A 87 -0.47 13.96 14.41
CA SER A 87 -1.29 15.10 14.84
C SER A 87 -2.53 14.70 15.64
N GLU A 88 -3.17 13.58 15.28
CA GLU A 88 -4.31 13.05 16.04
C GLU A 88 -3.89 12.51 17.41
N VAL A 89 -2.72 11.83 17.50
CA VAL A 89 -2.16 11.37 18.77
C VAL A 89 -1.86 12.55 19.69
N ILE A 90 -1.22 13.61 19.18
CA ILE A 90 -0.91 14.82 19.97
C ILE A 90 -2.20 15.50 20.48
N LYS A 91 -3.25 15.55 19.68
CA LYS A 91 -4.55 16.08 20.13
C LYS A 91 -5.18 15.26 21.24
N ASP A 92 -5.05 13.92 21.16
CA ASP A 92 -5.61 13.03 22.16
C ASP A 92 -4.80 13.01 23.47
N TYR A 93 -3.50 13.34 23.41
CA TYR A 93 -2.56 13.32 24.54
C TYR A 93 -1.71 14.61 24.58
N PRO A 94 -2.31 15.77 24.85
CA PRO A 94 -1.63 17.08 24.72
C PRO A 94 -0.52 17.34 25.76
N ASN A 95 -0.44 16.54 26.81
CA ASN A 95 0.48 16.76 27.96
C ASN A 95 1.53 15.65 28.13
N GLN A 96 1.85 14.93 27.04
CA GLN A 96 2.96 13.96 27.08
C GLN A 96 4.16 14.46 26.29
#